data_e3dfe08c17a537687c453a9385dad4ab
#
_entry.id   e3dfe08c17a537687c453a9385dad4ab
#
_cell.length_a   1.000
_cell.length_b   1.000
_cell.length_c   1.000
_cell.angle_alpha   90.00
_cell.angle_beta   90.00
_cell.angle_gamma   90.00
#
_symmetry.space_group_name_H-M   'P 1'
#
loop_
_entity.id
_entity.type
_entity.pdbx_description
1 polymer ?
#
loop_
_entity_poly.entity_id
_entity_poly.type
_entity_poly.pdbx_seq_one_letter_code
_entity_poly.pdbx_strand_id
1 'polypeptide(L)'
;MDRLSRLQQLLQESPGDLFLLFAIAKELEGRGDNEQSLAYYVQLLSLDSDYVGAYYHLGKLYERMGDPRQSWDTYTKGLEVSRRLGDTHAYSELVGARMQLGDEEDFA
;
A
#
# COMPACT_ATOMS: atom_id res chain seq x y z
N MET A 1 15.04 14.93 -16.73
CA MET A 1 14.45 13.63 -16.34
C MET A 1 13.53 13.86 -15.16
N ASP A 2 12.30 13.38 -15.22
CA ASP A 2 11.37 13.57 -14.13
C ASP A 2 11.63 12.58 -12.99
N ARG A 3 10.88 12.76 -11.88
CA ARG A 3 11.09 11.96 -10.67
C ARG A 3 10.81 10.46 -10.93
N LEU A 4 9.73 10.16 -11.64
CA LEU A 4 9.37 8.76 -11.91
C LEU A 4 10.45 8.04 -12.72
N SER A 5 10.92 8.67 -13.81
CA SER A 5 11.97 8.09 -14.65
C SER A 5 13.25 7.86 -13.87
N ARG A 6 13.60 8.80 -12.99
CA ARG A 6 14.79 8.67 -12.15
C ARG A 6 14.66 7.51 -11.16
N LEU A 7 13.50 7.38 -10.52
CA LEU A 7 13.27 6.28 -9.60
C LEU A 7 13.30 4.93 -10.31
N GLN A 8 12.71 4.85 -11.49
CA GLN A 8 12.71 3.62 -12.29
C GLN A 8 14.13 3.23 -12.70
N GLN A 9 14.96 4.22 -13.05
CA GLN A 9 16.34 3.97 -13.39
C GLN A 9 17.11 3.41 -12.20
N LEU A 10 16.93 3.99 -11.01
CA LEU A 10 17.54 3.49 -9.79
C LEU A 10 17.08 2.07 -9.46
N LEU A 11 15.82 1.76 -9.71
CA LEU A 11 15.28 0.43 -9.45
C LEU A 11 15.92 -0.62 -10.37
N GLN A 12 16.27 -0.26 -11.60
CA GLN A 12 16.97 -1.19 -12.50
C GLN A 12 18.32 -1.61 -11.91
N GLU A 13 18.96 -0.73 -11.16
CA GLU A 13 20.25 -1.03 -10.51
C GLU A 13 20.04 -1.82 -9.20
N SER A 14 18.88 -1.68 -8.56
CA SER A 14 18.57 -2.35 -7.30
C SER A 14 17.12 -2.88 -7.31
N PRO A 15 16.85 -3.95 -8.08
CA PRO A 15 15.47 -4.37 -8.36
C PRO A 15 14.65 -4.78 -7.12
N GLY A 16 15.31 -5.19 -6.04
CA GLY A 16 14.65 -5.57 -4.80
C GLY A 16 14.58 -4.47 -3.76
N ASP A 17 14.92 -3.23 -4.11
CA ASP A 17 14.93 -2.12 -3.16
C ASP A 17 13.49 -1.73 -2.80
N LEU A 18 13.11 -2.03 -1.55
CA LEU A 18 11.74 -1.83 -1.08
C LEU A 18 11.34 -0.36 -1.06
N PHE A 19 12.27 0.53 -0.67
CA PHE A 19 11.98 1.96 -0.66
C PHE A 19 11.70 2.48 -2.06
N LEU A 20 12.47 2.03 -3.05
CA LEU A 20 12.26 2.47 -4.45
C LEU A 20 10.92 1.97 -4.98
N LEU A 21 10.54 0.72 -4.68
CA LEU A 21 9.25 0.19 -5.07
C LEU A 21 8.11 1.03 -4.47
N PHE A 22 8.23 1.37 -3.19
CA PHE A 22 7.25 2.21 -2.50
C PHE A 22 7.17 3.60 -3.12
N ALA A 23 8.32 4.22 -3.35
CA ALA A 23 8.38 5.58 -3.91
C ALA A 23 7.78 5.63 -5.31
N ILE A 24 8.03 4.61 -6.14
CA ILE A 24 7.47 4.53 -7.49
C ILE A 24 5.95 4.35 -7.42
N ALA A 25 5.48 3.45 -6.56
CA ALA A 25 4.05 3.23 -6.37
C ALA A 25 3.35 4.54 -6.01
N LYS A 26 3.91 5.31 -5.08
CA LYS A 26 3.34 6.59 -4.65
C LYS A 26 3.36 7.63 -5.75
N GLU A 27 4.44 7.69 -6.54
CA GLU A 27 4.54 8.63 -7.65
C GLU A 27 3.49 8.33 -8.72
N LEU A 28 3.31 7.05 -9.05
CA LEU A 28 2.29 6.62 -10.01
C LEU A 28 0.88 6.92 -9.50
N GLU A 29 0.65 6.68 -8.21
CA GLU A 29 -0.61 7.00 -7.55
C GLU A 29 -0.93 8.49 -7.68
N GLY A 30 0.05 9.34 -7.41
CA GLY A 30 -0.11 10.79 -7.54
C GLY A 30 -0.41 11.24 -8.97
N ARG A 31 -0.02 10.46 -9.96
CA ARG A 31 -0.30 10.75 -11.38
C ARG A 31 -1.61 10.15 -11.86
N GLY A 32 -2.31 9.42 -10.99
CA GLY A 32 -3.55 8.76 -11.36
C GLY A 32 -3.39 7.45 -12.11
N ASP A 33 -2.17 6.93 -12.23
CA ASP A 33 -1.90 5.65 -12.87
C ASP A 33 -2.10 4.54 -11.84
N ASN A 34 -3.36 4.24 -11.55
CA ASN A 34 -3.72 3.33 -10.48
C ASN A 34 -3.29 1.88 -10.75
N GLU A 35 -3.39 1.43 -11.99
CA GLU A 35 -3.04 0.05 -12.33
C GLU A 35 -1.55 -0.24 -12.13
N GLN A 36 -0.69 0.65 -12.59
CA GLN A 36 0.75 0.49 -12.39
C GLN A 36 1.12 0.66 -10.92
N SER A 37 0.51 1.64 -10.24
CA SER A 37 0.73 1.84 -8.80
C SER A 37 0.39 0.57 -8.02
N LEU A 38 -0.75 -0.05 -8.33
CA LEU A 38 -1.18 -1.30 -7.71
C LEU A 38 -0.11 -2.39 -7.88
N ALA A 39 0.40 -2.55 -9.10
CA ALA A 39 1.39 -3.58 -9.39
C ALA A 39 2.65 -3.41 -8.53
N TYR A 40 3.11 -2.17 -8.34
CA TYR A 40 4.29 -1.91 -7.50
C TYR A 40 4.03 -2.18 -6.02
N TYR A 41 2.86 -1.79 -5.50
CA TYR A 41 2.52 -2.10 -4.09
C TYR A 41 2.42 -3.61 -3.86
N VAL A 42 1.80 -4.34 -4.78
CA VAL A 42 1.67 -5.80 -4.67
C VAL A 42 3.05 -6.45 -4.70
N GLN A 43 3.91 -6.03 -5.62
CA GLN A 43 5.28 -6.54 -5.70
C GLN A 43 6.04 -6.27 -4.41
N LEU A 44 5.94 -5.06 -3.87
CA LEU A 44 6.59 -4.67 -2.63
C LEU A 44 6.20 -5.61 -1.48
N LEU A 45 4.91 -5.82 -1.30
CA LEU A 45 4.40 -6.65 -0.21
C LEU A 45 4.67 -8.14 -0.43
N SER A 46 4.85 -8.58 -1.67
CA SER A 46 5.28 -9.94 -1.95
C SER A 46 6.74 -10.17 -1.55
N LEU A 47 7.57 -9.12 -1.62
CA LEU A 47 8.97 -9.19 -1.20
C LEU A 47 9.12 -9.02 0.31
N ASP A 48 8.30 -8.16 0.92
CA ASP A 48 8.34 -7.92 2.36
C ASP A 48 6.94 -7.58 2.88
N SER A 49 6.25 -8.58 3.39
CA SER A 49 4.90 -8.42 3.93
C SER A 49 4.88 -7.61 5.24
N ASP A 50 6.03 -7.31 5.82
CA ASP A 50 6.15 -6.50 7.02
C ASP A 50 6.37 -5.01 6.72
N TYR A 51 6.39 -4.63 5.45
CA TYR A 51 6.52 -3.21 5.06
C TYR A 51 5.20 -2.50 5.35
N VAL A 52 5.02 -2.13 6.62
CA VAL A 52 3.72 -1.75 7.19
C VAL A 52 3.11 -0.52 6.53
N GLY A 53 3.93 0.44 6.11
CA GLY A 53 3.45 1.68 5.49
C GLY A 53 2.71 1.46 4.16
N ALA A 54 2.97 0.36 3.48
CA ALA A 54 2.33 0.09 2.19
C ALA A 54 0.85 -0.27 2.33
N TYR A 55 0.44 -0.85 3.45
CA TYR A 55 -0.95 -1.31 3.61
C TYR A 55 -1.96 -0.17 3.58
N TYR A 56 -1.66 0.94 4.23
CA TYR A 56 -2.53 2.10 4.22
C TYR A 56 -2.73 2.62 2.78
N HIS A 57 -1.63 2.82 2.08
CA HIS A 57 -1.67 3.36 0.72
C HIS A 57 -2.34 2.40 -0.26
N LEU A 58 -2.04 1.10 -0.14
CA LEU A 58 -2.67 0.09 -1.00
C LEU A 58 -4.17 0.00 -0.73
N GLY A 59 -4.58 0.04 0.53
CA GLY A 59 -6.00 0.04 0.88
C GLY A 59 -6.73 1.24 0.28
N LYS A 60 -6.14 2.43 0.38
CA LYS A 60 -6.70 3.64 -0.20
C LYS A 60 -6.78 3.56 -1.72
N LEU A 61 -5.77 2.95 -2.34
CA LEU A 61 -5.77 2.76 -3.80
C LEU A 61 -6.93 1.86 -4.23
N TYR A 62 -7.16 0.76 -3.53
CA TYR A 62 -8.29 -0.11 -3.82
C TYR A 62 -9.63 0.62 -3.67
N GLU A 63 -9.77 1.51 -2.67
CA GLU A 63 -10.99 2.34 -2.54
C GLU A 63 -11.20 3.18 -3.79
N ARG A 64 -10.16 3.85 -4.27
CA ARG A 64 -10.26 4.70 -5.48
C ARG A 64 -10.55 3.88 -6.73
N MET A 65 -10.12 2.63 -6.77
CA MET A 65 -10.38 1.72 -7.89
C MET A 65 -11.76 1.07 -7.81
N GLY A 66 -12.53 1.36 -6.77
CA GLY A 66 -13.87 0.83 -6.62
C GLY A 66 -13.93 -0.61 -6.14
N ASP A 67 -12.91 -1.05 -5.40
CA ASP A 67 -12.82 -2.42 -4.87
C ASP A 67 -12.76 -2.39 -3.34
N PRO A 68 -13.90 -2.16 -2.67
CA PRO A 68 -13.92 -2.06 -1.21
C PRO A 68 -13.56 -3.37 -0.50
N ARG A 69 -13.83 -4.51 -1.10
CA ARG A 69 -13.47 -5.81 -0.50
C ARG A 69 -11.95 -5.94 -0.38
N GLN A 70 -11.22 -5.66 -1.45
CA GLN A 70 -9.78 -5.71 -1.42
C GLN A 70 -9.21 -4.65 -0.47
N SER A 71 -9.84 -3.49 -0.41
CA SER A 71 -9.44 -2.43 0.53
C SER A 71 -9.56 -2.93 1.97
N TRP A 72 -10.72 -3.51 2.32
CA TRP A 72 -10.96 -4.06 3.66
C TRP A 72 -9.92 -5.13 4.03
N ASP A 73 -9.69 -6.07 3.12
CA ASP A 73 -8.75 -7.16 3.37
C ASP A 73 -7.32 -6.63 3.55
N THR A 74 -6.95 -5.62 2.78
CA THR A 74 -5.63 -4.98 2.86
C THR A 74 -5.45 -4.27 4.21
N TYR A 75 -6.45 -3.49 4.65
CA TYR A 75 -6.39 -2.83 5.95
C TYR A 75 -6.33 -3.86 7.08
N THR A 76 -7.11 -4.92 6.99
CA THR A 76 -7.13 -5.98 7.99
C THR A 76 -5.76 -6.64 8.12
N LYS A 77 -5.11 -6.93 6.99
CA LYS A 77 -3.77 -7.50 6.99
C LYS A 77 -2.77 -6.52 7.60
N GLY A 78 -2.88 -5.25 7.25
CA GLY A 78 -2.02 -4.20 7.81
C GLY A 78 -2.17 -4.09 9.33
N LEU A 79 -3.39 -4.25 9.84
CA LEU A 79 -3.64 -4.26 11.28
C LEU A 79 -2.92 -5.41 11.98
N GLU A 80 -2.96 -6.60 11.39
CA GLU A 80 -2.24 -7.76 11.94
C GLU A 80 -0.74 -7.49 12.00
N VAL A 81 -0.18 -6.98 10.89
CA VAL A 81 1.26 -6.72 10.78
C VAL A 81 1.68 -5.63 11.75
N SER A 82 0.96 -4.49 11.78
CA SER A 82 1.32 -3.38 12.65
C SER A 82 1.22 -3.75 14.12
N ARG A 83 0.22 -4.57 14.52
CA ARG A 83 0.11 -5.06 15.89
C ARG A 83 1.32 -5.93 16.24
N ARG A 84 1.68 -6.86 15.38
CA ARG A 84 2.80 -7.77 15.64
C ARG A 84 4.13 -7.02 15.75
N LEU A 85 4.30 -5.97 14.95
CA LEU A 85 5.52 -5.16 14.98
C LEU A 85 5.52 -4.10 16.08
N GLY A 86 4.39 -3.89 16.77
CA GLY A 86 4.28 -2.86 17.78
C GLY A 86 4.24 -1.45 17.22
N ASP A 87 3.87 -1.29 15.95
CA ASP A 87 3.76 0.01 15.31
C ASP A 87 2.38 0.62 15.60
N THR A 88 2.29 1.34 16.72
CA THR A 88 1.02 1.90 17.18
C THR A 88 0.50 3.00 16.27
N HIS A 89 1.38 3.77 15.66
CA HIS A 89 0.98 4.83 14.72
C HIS A 89 0.30 4.23 13.49
N ALA A 90 0.95 3.25 12.86
CA ALA A 90 0.38 2.58 11.69
C ALA A 90 -0.93 1.88 12.05
N TYR A 91 -0.98 1.23 13.22
CA TYR A 91 -2.19 0.54 13.69
C TYR A 91 -3.36 1.51 13.78
N SER A 92 -3.15 2.65 14.44
CA SER A 92 -4.22 3.66 14.61
C SER A 92 -4.70 4.21 13.27
N GLU A 93 -3.80 4.47 12.36
CA GLU A 93 -4.11 4.98 11.03
C GLU A 93 -4.96 3.97 10.25
N LEU A 94 -4.57 2.69 10.32
CA LEU A 94 -5.29 1.62 9.63
C LEU A 94 -6.67 1.35 10.24
N VAL A 95 -6.80 1.43 11.57
CA VAL A 95 -8.10 1.34 12.24
C VAL A 95 -9.04 2.43 11.71
N GLY A 96 -8.56 3.68 11.68
CA GLY A 96 -9.35 4.80 11.19
C GLY A 96 -9.80 4.61 9.75
N ALA A 97 -8.89 4.20 8.88
CA ALA A 97 -9.21 3.98 7.47
C ALA A 97 -10.25 2.87 7.30
N ARG A 98 -10.09 1.75 8.01
CA ARG A 98 -11.03 0.63 7.91
C ARG A 98 -12.41 1.01 8.44
N MET A 99 -12.47 1.76 9.53
CA MET A 99 -13.75 2.22 10.10
C MET A 99 -14.51 3.14 9.14
N GLN A 100 -13.78 3.97 8.39
CA GLN A 100 -14.43 4.85 7.40
C GLN A 100 -14.98 4.05 6.22
N LEU A 101 -14.36 2.91 5.91
CA LEU A 101 -14.79 2.06 4.80
C LEU A 101 -16.08 1.30 5.14
N GLY A 102 -16.22 0.86 6.37
CA GLY A 102 -17.36 0.10 6.82
C GLY A 102 -17.07 -0.63 8.12
N ASP A 103 -17.85 -1.65 8.42
CA ASP A 103 -17.64 -2.49 9.58
C ASP A 103 -17.57 -3.98 9.20
N GLU A 104 -17.35 -4.84 10.19
CA GLU A 104 -17.16 -6.26 9.93
C GLU A 104 -18.38 -6.91 9.29
N GLU A 105 -19.59 -6.43 9.58
CA GLU A 105 -20.81 -6.97 8.99
C GLU A 105 -20.88 -6.70 7.49
N ASP A 106 -20.39 -5.53 7.06
CA ASP A 106 -20.39 -5.16 5.64
C ASP A 106 -19.49 -6.08 4.81
N PHE A 107 -18.48 -6.69 5.44
CA PHE A 107 -17.46 -7.50 4.75
C PHE A 107 -17.43 -8.96 5.24
N ALA A 108 -18.43 -9.37 5.96
CA ALA A 108 -18.53 -10.74 6.46
C ALA A 108 -18.70 -11.77 5.35
#